data_ba238c53d47c665dc1ef825caea9b286
#
_entry.id   ba238c53d47c665dc1ef825caea9b286
#
_cell.length_a   1.000
_cell.length_b   1.000
_cell.length_c   1.000
_cell.angle_alpha   90.00
_cell.angle_beta   90.00
_cell.angle_gamma   90.00
#
_symmetry.space_group_name_H-M   'P 1'
#
loop_
_entity.id
_entity.type
_entity.pdbx_description
1 polymer ?
#
loop_
_entity_poly.entity_id
_entity_poly.type
_entity_poly.pdbx_seq_one_letter_code
_entity_poly.pdbx_strand_id
1 'polypeptide(L)'
;MEPVVSIRTAHEADLDALTDVWERAARSSHGFMDADDFAELRPFMRDAYLPSMLVRLAETDGEAVAFVGSHGVHVELLYVDPAMHGRGLGTRLLAEVGPAGARSVEVYADNTVGVGFYRSQGFVEVLRRETDAAGRPYPMVVLQR
;
A
#
# COMPACT_ATOMS: atom_id res chain seq x y z
N MET A 1 -15.77 -3.13 21.70
CA MET A 1 -14.61 -4.03 21.63
C MET A 1 -13.91 -3.84 20.29
N GLU A 2 -12.61 -3.68 20.32
CA GLU A 2 -11.82 -3.60 19.09
C GLU A 2 -11.86 -4.94 18.35
N PRO A 3 -12.03 -4.96 17.01
CA PRO A 3 -11.96 -6.20 16.26
C PRO A 3 -10.56 -6.80 16.33
N VAL A 4 -10.49 -8.13 16.39
CA VAL A 4 -9.21 -8.84 16.33
C VAL A 4 -8.73 -8.84 14.88
N VAL A 5 -7.51 -8.36 14.68
CA VAL A 5 -6.87 -8.29 13.37
C VAL A 5 -5.73 -9.32 13.33
N SER A 6 -5.74 -10.19 12.33
CA SER A 6 -4.64 -11.11 12.06
C SER A 6 -3.95 -10.78 10.75
N ILE A 7 -2.64 -11.08 10.67
CA ILE A 7 -1.83 -10.80 9.48
C ILE A 7 -1.34 -12.14 8.92
N ARG A 8 -1.46 -12.31 7.62
CA ARG A 8 -1.00 -13.51 6.91
C ARG A 8 -0.47 -13.17 5.52
N THR A 9 0.23 -14.12 4.91
CA THR A 9 0.64 -14.03 3.51
C THR A 9 -0.59 -14.18 2.60
N ALA A 10 -0.67 -13.33 1.58
CA ALA A 10 -1.74 -13.38 0.58
C ALA A 10 -1.55 -14.56 -0.38
N HIS A 11 -2.66 -15.06 -0.90
CA HIS A 11 -2.73 -16.10 -1.92
C HIS A 11 -3.41 -15.55 -3.18
N GLU A 12 -3.34 -16.29 -4.27
CA GLU A 12 -4.00 -15.90 -5.53
C GLU A 12 -5.50 -15.63 -5.34
N ALA A 13 -6.16 -16.41 -4.49
CA ALA A 13 -7.58 -16.23 -4.19
C ALA A 13 -7.91 -14.90 -3.50
N ASP A 14 -6.90 -14.20 -2.96
CA ASP A 14 -7.08 -12.91 -2.27
C ASP A 14 -7.03 -11.71 -3.23
N LEU A 15 -6.62 -11.90 -4.49
CA LEU A 15 -6.33 -10.78 -5.40
C LEU A 15 -7.51 -9.83 -5.61
N ASP A 16 -8.73 -10.35 -5.75
CA ASP A 16 -9.92 -9.50 -5.91
C ASP A 16 -10.18 -8.65 -4.67
N ALA A 17 -10.13 -9.27 -3.49
CA ALA A 17 -10.35 -8.55 -2.22
C ALA A 17 -9.29 -7.50 -1.97
N LEU A 18 -8.01 -7.81 -2.27
CA LEU A 18 -6.91 -6.85 -2.12
C LEU A 18 -7.04 -5.69 -3.10
N THR A 19 -7.46 -5.97 -4.33
CA THR A 19 -7.69 -4.91 -5.33
C THR A 19 -8.83 -3.99 -4.89
N ASP A 20 -9.86 -4.53 -4.24
CA ASP A 20 -10.96 -3.74 -3.67
C ASP A 20 -10.47 -2.85 -2.52
N VAL A 21 -9.62 -3.38 -1.64
CA VAL A 21 -9.01 -2.58 -0.55
C VAL A 21 -8.17 -1.46 -1.13
N TRP A 22 -7.33 -1.76 -2.14
CA TRP A 22 -6.54 -0.75 -2.82
C TRP A 22 -7.41 0.37 -3.37
N GLU A 23 -8.47 0.04 -4.10
CA GLU A 23 -9.32 1.06 -4.73
C GLU A 23 -10.00 1.95 -3.69
N ARG A 24 -10.58 1.38 -2.63
CA ARG A 24 -11.20 2.16 -1.56
C ARG A 24 -10.21 3.09 -0.87
N ALA A 25 -9.04 2.56 -0.53
CA ALA A 25 -8.00 3.33 0.15
C ALA A 25 -7.41 4.41 -0.76
N ALA A 26 -7.11 4.07 -2.01
CA ALA A 26 -6.52 4.99 -2.96
C ALA A 26 -7.48 6.13 -3.33
N ARG A 27 -8.76 5.83 -3.52
CA ARG A 27 -9.77 6.88 -3.77
C ARG A 27 -9.87 7.88 -2.62
N SER A 28 -9.64 7.41 -1.40
CA SER A 28 -9.66 8.25 -0.19
C SER A 28 -8.43 9.17 -0.10
N SER A 29 -7.25 8.72 -0.59
CA SER A 29 -5.97 9.43 -0.40
C SER A 29 -5.38 10.03 -1.68
N HIS A 30 -5.83 9.60 -2.85
CA HIS A 30 -5.28 10.01 -4.14
C HIS A 30 -6.26 10.95 -4.88
N GLY A 31 -6.58 12.09 -4.27
CA GLY A 31 -7.47 13.08 -4.86
C GLY A 31 -6.96 13.69 -6.17
N PHE A 32 -5.69 13.47 -6.52
CA PHE A 32 -5.09 13.89 -7.79
C PHE A 32 -5.42 12.95 -8.95
N MET A 33 -6.02 11.77 -8.68
CA MET A 33 -6.45 10.82 -9.69
C MET A 33 -7.97 10.87 -9.86
N ASP A 34 -8.44 10.65 -11.09
CA ASP A 34 -9.88 10.58 -11.39
C ASP A 34 -10.38 9.14 -11.48
N ALA A 35 -11.69 8.98 -11.73
CA ALA A 35 -12.32 7.65 -11.82
C ALA A 35 -11.75 6.80 -12.95
N ASP A 36 -11.36 7.44 -14.08
CA ASP A 36 -10.78 6.73 -15.23
C ASP A 36 -9.39 6.19 -14.89
N ASP A 37 -8.61 6.92 -14.10
CA ASP A 37 -7.30 6.46 -13.63
C ASP A 37 -7.44 5.16 -12.83
N PHE A 38 -8.41 5.08 -11.90
CA PHE A 38 -8.63 3.88 -11.11
C PHE A 38 -9.12 2.72 -11.97
N ALA A 39 -10.01 2.98 -12.93
CA ALA A 39 -10.51 1.96 -13.84
C ALA A 39 -9.39 1.36 -14.69
N GLU A 40 -8.45 2.18 -15.17
CA GLU A 40 -7.31 1.72 -15.95
C GLU A 40 -6.28 0.98 -15.12
N LEU A 41 -6.04 1.43 -13.89
CA LEU A 41 -5.07 0.81 -12.98
C LEU A 41 -5.54 -0.51 -12.40
N ARG A 42 -6.85 -0.72 -12.27
CA ARG A 42 -7.38 -1.90 -11.59
C ARG A 42 -6.89 -3.23 -12.20
N PRO A 43 -6.99 -3.46 -13.52
CA PRO A 43 -6.46 -4.71 -14.09
C PRO A 43 -4.94 -4.83 -13.93
N PHE A 44 -4.20 -3.74 -14.06
CA PHE A 44 -2.76 -3.74 -13.82
C PHE A 44 -2.44 -4.13 -12.37
N MET A 45 -3.14 -3.55 -11.42
CA MET A 45 -2.96 -3.85 -10.00
C MET A 45 -3.21 -5.32 -9.70
N ARG A 46 -4.36 -5.85 -10.16
CA ARG A 46 -4.79 -7.21 -9.87
C ARG A 46 -3.95 -8.27 -10.59
N ASP A 47 -3.67 -8.07 -11.88
CA ASP A 47 -3.16 -9.11 -12.76
C ASP A 47 -1.65 -9.07 -12.95
N ALA A 48 -1.02 -7.93 -12.69
CA ALA A 48 0.41 -7.75 -12.90
C ALA A 48 1.15 -7.31 -11.64
N TYR A 49 0.69 -6.26 -10.97
CA TYR A 49 1.46 -5.64 -9.90
C TYR A 49 1.43 -6.45 -8.61
N LEU A 50 0.24 -6.76 -8.08
CA LEU A 50 0.11 -7.57 -6.87
C LEU A 50 0.78 -8.95 -7.00
N PRO A 51 0.61 -9.70 -8.12
CA PRO A 51 1.29 -10.99 -8.26
C PRO A 51 2.82 -10.91 -8.33
N SER A 52 3.39 -9.74 -8.63
CA SER A 52 4.84 -9.58 -8.80
C SER A 52 5.61 -9.47 -7.49
N MET A 53 4.93 -9.34 -6.36
CA MET A 53 5.58 -9.05 -5.07
C MET A 53 5.06 -9.93 -3.96
N LEU A 54 5.77 -9.91 -2.82
CA LEU A 54 5.28 -10.56 -1.60
C LEU A 54 4.24 -9.64 -0.95
N VAL A 55 3.05 -10.17 -0.73
CA VAL A 55 1.96 -9.42 -0.11
C VAL A 55 1.57 -10.06 1.22
N ARG A 56 1.55 -9.24 2.27
CA ARG A 56 1.01 -9.60 3.58
C ARG A 56 -0.27 -8.81 3.78
N LEU A 57 -1.34 -9.48 4.20
CA LEU A 57 -2.61 -8.82 4.42
C LEU A 57 -3.03 -8.89 5.88
N ALA A 58 -3.79 -7.89 6.30
CA ALA A 58 -4.48 -7.87 7.59
C ALA A 58 -5.95 -8.17 7.33
N GLU A 59 -6.51 -9.05 8.13
CA GLU A 59 -7.92 -9.39 8.02
C GLU A 59 -8.60 -9.38 9.39
N THR A 60 -9.90 -9.11 9.37
CA THR A 60 -10.77 -9.19 10.53
C THR A 60 -12.09 -9.81 10.08
N ASP A 61 -12.61 -10.76 10.85
CA ASP A 61 -13.85 -11.50 10.53
C ASP A 61 -13.80 -12.13 9.11
N GLY A 62 -12.61 -12.59 8.69
CA GLY A 62 -12.42 -13.22 7.38
C GLY A 62 -12.33 -12.26 6.21
N GLU A 63 -12.36 -10.95 6.44
CA GLU A 63 -12.28 -9.92 5.39
C GLU A 63 -10.95 -9.18 5.42
N ALA A 64 -10.33 -9.02 4.26
CA ALA A 64 -9.11 -8.21 4.12
C ALA A 64 -9.45 -6.74 4.36
N VAL A 65 -8.66 -6.07 5.20
CA VAL A 65 -8.87 -4.66 5.56
C VAL A 65 -7.63 -3.81 5.32
N ALA A 66 -6.49 -4.42 5.05
CA ALA A 66 -5.24 -3.70 4.76
C ALA A 66 -4.24 -4.68 4.16
N PHE A 67 -3.23 -4.15 3.47
CA PHE A 67 -2.14 -4.99 2.99
C PHE A 67 -0.87 -4.18 2.74
N VAL A 68 0.26 -4.88 2.69
CA VAL A 68 1.56 -4.36 2.29
C VAL A 68 2.13 -5.25 1.20
N GLY A 69 2.60 -4.64 0.11
CA GLY A 69 3.29 -5.33 -0.98
C GLY A 69 4.74 -4.89 -1.03
N SER A 70 5.66 -5.85 -1.11
CA SER A 70 7.09 -5.55 -1.01
C SER A 70 7.94 -6.44 -1.90
N HIS A 71 9.12 -5.93 -2.26
CA HIS A 71 10.25 -6.67 -2.79
C HIS A 71 11.38 -6.60 -1.75
N GLY A 72 11.67 -7.72 -1.09
CA GLY A 72 12.63 -7.71 0.01
C GLY A 72 12.19 -6.74 1.11
N VAL A 73 13.01 -5.75 1.41
CA VAL A 73 12.74 -4.74 2.44
C VAL A 73 12.18 -3.42 1.86
N HIS A 74 11.88 -3.41 0.56
CA HIS A 74 11.32 -2.25 -0.14
C HIS A 74 9.80 -2.41 -0.30
N VAL A 75 9.04 -1.45 0.22
CA VAL A 75 7.58 -1.41 0.14
C VAL A 75 7.16 -0.62 -1.10
N GLU A 76 6.36 -1.23 -1.95
CA GLU A 76 5.76 -0.57 -3.10
C GLU A 76 4.29 -0.23 -2.88
N LEU A 77 3.59 -1.00 -2.03
CA LEU A 77 2.18 -0.80 -1.76
C LEU A 77 1.93 -0.92 -0.26
N LEU A 78 1.20 0.03 0.30
CA LEU A 78 0.67 -0.05 1.66
C LEU A 78 -0.68 0.66 1.67
N TYR A 79 -1.74 -0.10 1.84
CA TYR A 79 -3.09 0.42 1.83
C TYR A 79 -3.89 -0.11 3.00
N VAL A 80 -4.63 0.79 3.65
CA VAL A 80 -5.52 0.47 4.76
C VAL A 80 -6.92 0.97 4.40
N ASP A 81 -7.92 0.08 4.52
CA ASP A 81 -9.30 0.48 4.30
C ASP A 81 -9.62 1.69 5.17
N PRO A 82 -10.22 2.76 4.61
CA PRO A 82 -10.52 3.97 5.38
C PRO A 82 -11.32 3.72 6.66
N ALA A 83 -12.16 2.70 6.67
CA ALA A 83 -12.92 2.31 7.87
C ALA A 83 -12.04 1.81 9.01
N MET A 84 -10.79 1.44 8.71
CA MET A 84 -9.84 0.90 9.69
C MET A 84 -8.68 1.85 10.01
N HIS A 85 -8.74 3.08 9.55
CA HIS A 85 -7.71 4.09 9.87
C HIS A 85 -7.64 4.38 11.36
N GLY A 86 -6.46 4.81 11.82
CA GLY A 86 -6.24 5.20 13.22
C GLY A 86 -6.07 4.02 14.18
N ARG A 87 -5.86 2.80 13.68
CA ARG A 87 -5.71 1.59 14.50
C ARG A 87 -4.30 1.00 14.47
N GLY A 88 -3.34 1.72 13.88
CA GLY A 88 -1.95 1.29 13.82
C GLY A 88 -1.64 0.19 12.83
N LEU A 89 -2.55 -0.12 11.89
CA LEU A 89 -2.36 -1.21 10.92
C LEU A 89 -1.19 -0.95 9.98
N GLY A 90 -1.02 0.29 9.52
CA GLY A 90 0.11 0.65 8.66
C GLY A 90 1.45 0.37 9.34
N THR A 91 1.59 0.75 10.58
CA THR A 91 2.80 0.50 11.39
C THR A 91 3.04 -1.00 11.57
N ARG A 92 1.98 -1.76 11.89
CA ARG A 92 2.08 -3.22 12.03
C ARG A 92 2.52 -3.89 10.74
N LEU A 93 1.93 -3.48 9.60
CA LEU A 93 2.26 -4.07 8.30
C LEU A 93 3.69 -3.74 7.88
N LEU A 94 4.18 -2.53 8.13
CA LEU A 94 5.58 -2.19 7.85
C LEU A 94 6.55 -3.06 8.64
N ALA A 95 6.20 -3.43 9.86
CA ALA A 95 7.02 -4.32 10.69
C ALA A 95 7.07 -5.76 10.18
N GLU A 96 6.09 -6.17 9.36
CA GLU A 96 6.02 -7.52 8.77
C GLU A 96 6.90 -7.68 7.53
N VAL A 97 7.52 -6.61 7.05
CA VAL A 97 8.35 -6.62 5.84
C VAL A 97 9.78 -6.95 6.21
N GLY A 98 10.31 -8.08 5.69
CA GLY A 98 11.66 -8.53 5.98
C GLY A 98 11.88 -8.88 7.45
N PRO A 99 13.11 -9.25 7.83
CA PRO A 99 13.40 -9.70 9.20
C PRO A 99 13.39 -8.58 10.25
N ALA A 100 13.53 -7.32 9.84
CA ALA A 100 13.63 -6.18 10.75
C ALA A 100 12.70 -5.03 10.37
N GLY A 101 11.68 -5.28 9.55
CA GLY A 101 10.75 -4.28 9.05
C GLY A 101 11.22 -3.59 7.77
N ALA A 102 10.33 -2.81 7.18
CA ALA A 102 10.58 -2.08 5.94
C ALA A 102 11.74 -1.08 6.10
N ARG A 103 12.61 -1.02 5.08
CA ARG A 103 13.76 -0.11 5.05
C ARG A 103 13.60 0.99 3.99
N SER A 104 12.77 0.78 2.98
CA SER A 104 12.45 1.80 1.99
C SER A 104 11.00 1.65 1.54
N VAL A 105 10.42 2.76 1.09
CA VAL A 105 9.03 2.80 0.60
C VAL A 105 8.98 3.68 -0.64
N GLU A 106 8.02 3.38 -1.52
CA GLU A 106 7.71 4.23 -2.66
C GLU A 106 6.25 4.67 -2.56
N VAL A 107 6.00 5.95 -2.78
CA VAL A 107 4.66 6.54 -2.62
C VAL A 107 4.48 7.69 -3.60
N TYR A 108 3.25 7.91 -4.05
CA TYR A 108 2.93 9.09 -4.87
C TYR A 108 3.30 10.37 -4.13
N ALA A 109 4.04 11.26 -4.80
CA ALA A 109 4.46 12.54 -4.22
C ALA A 109 3.25 13.39 -3.79
N ASP A 110 2.15 13.31 -4.54
CA ASP A 110 0.93 14.07 -4.27
C ASP A 110 0.05 13.44 -3.18
N ASN A 111 0.38 12.24 -2.73
CA ASN A 111 -0.26 11.62 -1.56
C ASN A 111 0.41 12.16 -0.29
N THR A 112 0.04 13.38 0.08
CA THR A 112 0.66 14.07 1.22
C THR A 112 0.42 13.36 2.56
N VAL A 113 -0.72 12.68 2.71
CA VAL A 113 -1.04 11.89 3.91
C VAL A 113 -0.10 10.71 4.01
N GLY A 114 0.11 9.97 2.91
CA GLY A 114 1.05 8.84 2.88
C GLY A 114 2.49 9.26 3.14
N VAL A 115 2.95 10.32 2.48
CA VAL A 115 4.29 10.87 2.70
C VAL A 115 4.48 11.27 4.17
N GLY A 116 3.51 11.97 4.74
CA GLY A 116 3.54 12.36 6.15
C GLY A 116 3.59 11.17 7.10
N PHE A 117 2.81 10.12 6.80
CA PHE A 117 2.85 8.88 7.58
C PHE A 117 4.26 8.27 7.58
N TYR A 118 4.87 8.11 6.39
CA TYR A 118 6.21 7.52 6.31
C TYR A 118 7.25 8.36 7.03
N ARG A 119 7.18 9.69 6.89
CA ARG A 119 8.08 10.58 7.63
C ARG A 119 7.93 10.41 9.14
N SER A 120 6.71 10.25 9.63
CA SER A 120 6.47 10.00 11.05
C SER A 120 7.05 8.67 11.53
N GLN A 121 7.25 7.72 10.61
CA GLN A 121 7.88 6.43 10.88
C GLN A 121 9.42 6.46 10.74
N GLY A 122 10.00 7.62 10.48
CA GLY A 122 11.46 7.79 10.38
C GLY A 122 12.03 7.71 8.97
N PHE A 123 11.17 7.61 7.94
CA PHE A 123 11.65 7.59 6.55
C PHE A 123 11.94 9.01 6.05
N VAL A 124 13.00 9.15 5.24
CA VAL A 124 13.39 10.40 4.58
C VAL A 124 13.48 10.20 3.07
N GLU A 125 13.11 11.23 2.30
CA GLU A 125 13.16 11.19 0.84
C GLU A 125 14.59 11.09 0.34
N VAL A 126 14.85 10.15 -0.58
CA VAL A 126 16.17 9.93 -1.17
C VAL A 126 16.15 9.99 -2.69
N LEU A 127 14.99 9.80 -3.33
CA LEU A 127 14.87 9.76 -4.77
C LEU A 127 13.46 10.16 -5.18
N ARG A 128 13.35 10.76 -6.37
CA ARG A 128 12.07 11.11 -6.98
C ARG A 128 12.02 10.57 -8.41
N ARG A 129 10.87 10.01 -8.79
CA ARG A 129 10.60 9.54 -10.15
C ARG A 129 9.50 10.37 -10.76
N GLU A 130 9.52 10.53 -12.09
CA GLU A 130 8.52 11.33 -12.81
C GLU A 130 7.23 10.57 -13.11
N THR A 131 7.27 9.23 -13.09
CA THR A 131 6.12 8.38 -13.41
C THR A 131 5.91 7.33 -12.33
N ASP A 132 4.69 6.79 -12.26
CA ASP A 132 4.37 5.65 -11.41
C ASP A 132 4.79 4.30 -12.05
N ALA A 133 4.55 3.19 -11.36
CA ALA A 133 4.91 1.85 -11.83
C ALA A 133 4.20 1.45 -13.12
N ALA A 134 3.05 2.05 -13.42
CA ALA A 134 2.30 1.82 -14.65
C ALA A 134 2.71 2.77 -15.78
N GLY A 135 3.74 3.62 -15.56
CA GLY A 135 4.21 4.59 -16.54
C GLY A 135 3.33 5.82 -16.70
N ARG A 136 2.43 6.07 -15.76
CA ARG A 136 1.54 7.23 -15.78
C ARG A 136 2.28 8.47 -15.29
N PRO A 137 1.88 9.69 -15.71
CA PRO A 137 2.60 10.92 -15.38
C PRO A 137 2.30 11.43 -13.96
N TYR A 138 2.41 10.56 -12.98
CA TYR A 138 2.24 10.90 -11.56
C TYR A 138 3.56 10.68 -10.83
N PRO A 139 4.18 11.75 -10.28
CA PRO A 139 5.48 11.64 -9.61
C PRO A 139 5.42 10.73 -8.39
N MET A 140 6.49 9.97 -8.20
CA MET A 140 6.69 9.10 -7.06
C MET A 140 7.90 9.57 -6.26
N VAL A 141 7.86 9.38 -4.94
CA VAL A 141 9.04 9.59 -4.08
C VAL A 141 9.42 8.27 -3.43
N VAL A 142 10.73 8.07 -3.29
CA VAL A 142 11.30 6.94 -2.54
C VAL A 142 11.86 7.49 -1.24
N LEU A 143 11.47 6.88 -0.13
CA LEU A 143 11.95 7.25 1.20
C LEU A 143 12.64 6.05 1.84
N GLN A 144 13.64 6.32 2.67
CA GLN A 144 14.41 5.29 3.39
C GLN A 144 14.54 5.64 4.86
N ARG A 145 14.73 4.61 5.66
CA ARG A 145 15.09 4.76 7.08
C ARG A 145 16.17 3.78 7.50
#